data_c45fc4318160605550d22663482a00a7
#
_entry.id   c45fc4318160605550d22663482a00a7
#
_cell.length_a   1.000
_cell.length_b   1.000
_cell.length_c   1.000
_cell.angle_alpha   90.00
_cell.angle_beta   90.00
_cell.angle_gamma   90.00
#
_symmetry.space_group_name_H-M   'P 1'
#
loop_
_entity.id
_entity.type
_entity.pdbx_description
1 polymer ?
#
loop_
_entity_poly.entity_id
_entity_poly.type
_entity_poly.pdbx_seq_one_letter_code
_entity_poly.pdbx_strand_id
1 'polypeptide(L)'
;VNQFVSNLSGGNKQKVVLARWIGKDSDIVVLDSPTRGIDIKVKQDIYQLMNQMRKNGKSIIMISEELMELIGMSDRIIIMKDGNISGELERNQNLDENGLISMMV
;
A
#
# COMPACT_ATOMS: atom_id res chain seq x y z
N VAL A 1 18.50 19.18 -4.99
CA VAL A 1 17.33 18.33 -4.77
C VAL A 1 17.68 17.12 -3.93
N ASN A 2 18.81 16.49 -4.18
CA ASN A 2 19.23 15.32 -3.39
C ASN A 2 19.48 15.65 -1.92
N GLN A 3 19.93 16.86 -1.62
CA GLN A 3 20.14 17.30 -0.24
C GLN A 3 18.81 17.39 0.53
N PHE A 4 17.74 17.82 -0.12
CA PHE A 4 16.43 17.89 0.52
C PHE A 4 15.90 16.50 0.86
N VAL A 5 16.09 15.54 -0.02
CA VAL A 5 15.64 14.17 0.22
C VAL A 5 16.36 13.57 1.42
N SER A 6 17.67 13.81 1.56
CA SER A 6 18.44 13.25 2.66
C SER A 6 18.08 13.87 4.02
N ASN A 7 17.53 15.09 4.03
CA ASN A 7 17.16 15.80 5.25
C ASN A 7 15.67 15.62 5.61
N LEU A 8 14.88 14.95 4.79
CA LEU A 8 13.46 14.71 5.04
C LEU A 8 13.27 13.55 6.02
N SER A 9 12.13 13.56 6.72
CA SER A 9 11.72 12.40 7.52
C SER A 9 11.50 11.18 6.63
N GLY A 10 11.47 9.98 7.24
CA GLY A 10 11.25 8.74 6.50
C GLY A 10 9.98 8.77 5.66
N GLY A 11 8.89 9.34 6.21
CA GLY A 11 7.63 9.46 5.50
C GLY A 11 7.70 10.40 4.31
N ASN A 12 8.41 11.53 4.46
CA ASN A 12 8.57 12.48 3.36
C ASN A 12 9.45 11.90 2.26
N LYS A 13 10.47 11.12 2.61
CA LYS A 13 11.28 10.39 1.62
C LYS A 13 10.41 9.42 0.83
N GLN A 14 9.53 8.71 1.50
CA GLN A 14 8.62 7.77 0.85
C GLN A 14 7.68 8.49 -0.11
N LYS A 15 7.16 9.65 0.27
CA LYS A 15 6.32 10.45 -0.64
C LYS A 15 7.07 10.85 -1.90
N VAL A 16 8.33 11.24 -1.78
CA VAL A 16 9.15 11.60 -2.94
C VAL A 16 9.33 10.41 -3.86
N VAL A 17 9.61 9.23 -3.30
CA VAL A 17 9.76 8.00 -4.08
C VAL A 17 8.48 7.67 -4.83
N LEU A 18 7.33 7.72 -4.16
CA LEU A 18 6.04 7.43 -4.80
C LEU A 18 5.68 8.45 -5.86
N ALA A 19 5.96 9.73 -5.62
CA ALA A 19 5.68 10.79 -6.58
C ALA A 19 6.44 10.58 -7.90
N ARG A 20 7.63 10.03 -7.85
CA ARG A 20 8.40 9.70 -9.05
C ARG A 20 7.70 8.64 -9.90
N TRP A 21 7.03 7.68 -9.27
CA TRP A 21 6.36 6.59 -9.98
C TRP A 21 5.08 7.05 -10.67
N ILE A 22 4.45 8.12 -10.21
CA ILE A 22 3.23 8.64 -10.82
C ILE A 22 3.47 9.03 -12.29
N GLY A 23 4.62 9.62 -12.58
CA GLY A 23 4.96 10.08 -13.93
C GLY A 23 5.64 9.06 -14.82
N LYS A 24 5.83 7.82 -14.35
CA LYS A 24 6.50 6.80 -15.13
C LYS A 24 5.50 5.97 -15.93
N ASP A 25 5.97 5.38 -17.03
CA ASP A 25 5.14 4.59 -17.95
C ASP A 25 4.85 3.17 -17.44
N SER A 26 5.24 2.86 -16.21
CA SER A 26 4.95 1.54 -15.61
C SER A 26 3.47 1.38 -15.35
N ASP A 27 2.87 0.31 -15.86
CA ASP A 27 1.45 0.00 -15.63
C ASP A 27 1.21 -0.64 -14.27
N ILE A 28 2.20 -1.34 -13.73
CA ILE A 28 2.11 -2.06 -12.46
C ILE A 28 3.20 -1.57 -11.52
N VAL A 29 2.80 -1.23 -10.29
CA VAL A 29 3.73 -0.77 -9.25
C VAL A 29 3.60 -1.70 -8.05
N VAL A 30 4.73 -2.20 -7.56
CA VAL A 30 4.77 -3.05 -6.37
C VAL A 30 5.35 -2.23 -5.21
N LEU A 31 4.60 -2.10 -4.13
CA LEU A 31 4.99 -1.35 -2.94
C LEU A 31 5.09 -2.31 -1.76
N ASP A 32 6.28 -2.49 -1.24
CA ASP A 32 6.52 -3.36 -0.09
C ASP A 32 6.53 -2.53 1.19
N SER A 33 5.49 -2.69 2.00
CA SER A 33 5.35 -2.01 3.30
C SER A 33 5.57 -0.50 3.19
N PRO A 34 4.84 0.20 2.30
CA PRO A 34 5.13 1.61 2.00
C PRO A 34 4.89 2.55 3.18
N THR A 35 4.14 2.12 4.18
CA THR A 35 3.77 2.95 5.33
C THR A 35 4.34 2.45 6.65
N ARG A 36 5.22 1.44 6.62
CA ARG A 36 5.79 0.88 7.84
C ARG A 36 6.60 1.92 8.59
N GLY A 37 6.28 2.10 9.88
CA GLY A 37 7.01 3.02 10.75
C GLY A 37 6.79 4.50 10.45
N ILE A 38 5.75 4.83 9.70
CA ILE A 38 5.47 6.20 9.27
C ILE A 38 4.34 6.80 10.10
N ASP A 39 4.47 8.11 10.41
CA ASP A 39 3.47 8.88 11.14
C ASP A 39 2.12 8.84 10.41
N ILE A 40 1.05 8.80 11.18
CA ILE A 40 -0.32 8.68 10.65
C ILE A 40 -0.69 9.82 9.69
N LYS A 41 -0.21 11.03 9.96
CA LYS A 41 -0.47 12.17 9.06
C LYS A 41 0.20 11.98 7.71
N VAL A 42 1.41 11.46 7.70
CA VAL A 42 2.15 11.21 6.47
C VAL A 42 1.58 10.00 5.73
N LYS A 43 1.07 9.02 6.46
CA LYS A 43 0.36 7.88 5.83
C LYS A 43 -0.78 8.35 4.94
N GLN A 44 -1.56 9.32 5.39
CA GLN A 44 -2.67 9.86 4.59
C GLN A 44 -2.18 10.42 3.27
N ASP A 45 -1.06 11.14 3.29
CA ASP A 45 -0.47 11.69 2.07
C ASP A 45 -0.02 10.58 1.12
N ILE A 46 0.56 9.50 1.67
CA ILE A 46 0.97 8.35 0.89
C ILE A 46 -0.23 7.66 0.24
N TYR A 47 -1.33 7.51 0.98
CA TYR A 47 -2.56 6.92 0.43
C TYR A 47 -3.13 7.78 -0.70
N GLN A 48 -3.06 9.10 -0.58
CA GLN A 48 -3.49 10.01 -1.64
C GLN A 48 -2.64 9.84 -2.90
N LEU A 49 -1.32 9.68 -2.74
CA LEU A 49 -0.43 9.44 -3.87
C LEU A 49 -0.75 8.11 -4.55
N MET A 50 -1.01 7.06 -3.77
CA MET A 50 -1.41 5.76 -4.32
C MET A 50 -2.72 5.87 -5.10
N ASN A 51 -3.68 6.61 -4.57
CA ASN A 51 -4.95 6.83 -5.24
C ASN A 51 -4.76 7.61 -6.56
N GLN A 52 -3.84 8.55 -6.57
CA GLN A 52 -3.50 9.29 -7.79
C GLN A 52 -2.87 8.38 -8.84
N MET A 53 -2.00 7.46 -8.43
CA MET A 53 -1.46 6.44 -9.33
C MET A 53 -2.56 5.61 -9.97
N ARG A 54 -3.53 5.17 -9.16
CA ARG A 54 -4.67 4.40 -9.65
C ARG A 54 -5.48 5.20 -10.67
N LYS A 55 -5.74 6.47 -10.39
CA LYS A 55 -6.47 7.35 -11.30
C LYS A 55 -5.72 7.55 -12.62
N ASN A 56 -4.40 7.46 -12.59
CA ASN A 56 -3.57 7.56 -13.80
C ASN A 56 -3.45 6.22 -14.55
N GLY A 57 -4.26 5.24 -14.18
CA GLY A 57 -4.31 3.97 -14.89
C GLY A 57 -3.33 2.92 -14.40
N LYS A 58 -2.64 3.17 -13.30
CA LYS A 58 -1.69 2.20 -12.74
C LYS A 58 -2.39 1.20 -11.85
N SER A 59 -1.91 -0.04 -11.88
CA SER A 59 -2.30 -1.09 -10.93
C SER A 59 -1.26 -1.16 -9.83
N ILE A 60 -1.70 -1.26 -8.58
CA ILE A 60 -0.81 -1.27 -7.43
C ILE A 60 -0.93 -2.60 -6.70
N ILE A 61 0.21 -3.23 -6.43
CA ILE A 61 0.30 -4.37 -5.55
C ILE A 61 0.97 -3.87 -4.28
N MET A 62 0.23 -3.87 -3.17
CA MET A 62 0.74 -3.41 -1.88
C MET A 62 0.92 -4.59 -0.94
N ILE A 63 2.11 -4.71 -0.37
CA ILE A 63 2.41 -5.72 0.64
C ILE A 63 2.37 -5.01 1.99
N SER A 64 1.55 -5.51 2.92
CA SER A 64 1.40 -4.91 4.24
C SER A 64 1.02 -5.96 5.26
N GLU A 65 1.44 -5.74 6.51
CA GLU A 65 1.03 -6.53 7.66
C GLU A 65 -0.09 -5.86 8.45
N GLU A 66 -0.45 -4.62 8.08
CA GLU A 66 -1.49 -3.86 8.77
C GLU A 66 -2.85 -4.15 8.16
N LEU A 67 -3.69 -4.91 8.86
CA LEU A 67 -4.98 -5.37 8.35
C LEU A 67 -5.93 -4.23 8.02
N MET A 68 -5.98 -3.20 8.87
CA MET A 68 -6.87 -2.06 8.63
C MET A 68 -6.47 -1.29 7.38
N GLU A 69 -5.18 -1.20 7.12
CA GLU A 69 -4.67 -0.58 5.89
C GLU A 69 -5.11 -1.35 4.65
N LEU A 70 -4.98 -2.67 4.69
CA LEU A 70 -5.39 -3.53 3.58
C LEU A 70 -6.89 -3.41 3.32
N ILE A 71 -7.71 -3.43 4.37
CA ILE A 71 -9.15 -3.30 4.27
C ILE A 71 -9.54 -1.95 3.65
N GLY A 72 -8.87 -0.88 4.09
CA GLY A 72 -9.21 0.46 3.63
C GLY A 72 -8.74 0.80 2.23
N MET A 73 -7.63 0.20 1.79
CA MET A 73 -6.97 0.60 0.54
C MET A 73 -7.15 -0.37 -0.62
N SER A 74 -7.47 -1.64 -0.35
CA SER A 74 -7.39 -2.68 -1.36
C SER A 74 -8.74 -2.96 -2.02
N ASP A 75 -8.72 -3.24 -3.32
CA ASP A 75 -9.87 -3.78 -4.04
C ASP A 75 -9.96 -5.30 -3.87
N ARG A 76 -8.80 -5.92 -3.73
CA ARG A 76 -8.68 -7.36 -3.53
C ARG A 76 -7.51 -7.63 -2.58
N ILE A 77 -7.72 -8.54 -1.63
CA ILE A 77 -6.70 -8.92 -0.65
C ILE A 77 -6.37 -10.39 -0.84
N ILE A 78 -5.08 -10.68 -0.97
CA ILE A 78 -4.58 -12.05 -1.02
C ILE A 78 -3.84 -12.30 0.29
N ILE A 79 -4.19 -13.36 0.98
CA ILE A 79 -3.57 -13.73 2.25
C ILE A 79 -2.64 -14.90 2.00
N MET A 80 -1.38 -14.74 2.43
CA MET A 80 -0.37 -15.79 2.28
C MET A 80 0.03 -16.33 3.65
N LYS A 81 0.23 -17.63 3.69
CA LYS A 81 0.69 -18.33 4.89
C LYS A 81 1.65 -19.45 4.46
N ASP A 82 2.83 -19.46 5.07
CA ASP A 82 3.85 -20.48 4.82
C ASP A 82 4.19 -20.66 3.34
N GLY A 83 4.24 -19.54 2.60
CA GLY A 83 4.57 -19.55 1.18
C GLY A 83 3.41 -19.89 0.25
N ASN A 84 2.21 -20.13 0.79
CA ASN A 84 1.04 -20.49 0.01
C ASN A 84 -0.09 -19.47 0.21
N ILE A 85 -0.97 -19.37 -0.78
CA ILE A 85 -2.17 -18.55 -0.66
C ILE A 85 -3.17 -19.29 0.22
N SER A 86 -3.55 -18.66 1.36
CA SER A 86 -4.53 -19.24 2.28
C SER A 86 -5.93 -18.66 2.09
N GLY A 87 -6.05 -17.53 1.42
CA GLY A 87 -7.36 -16.93 1.18
C GLY A 87 -7.28 -15.75 0.23
N GLU A 88 -8.44 -15.38 -0.29
CA GLU A 88 -8.59 -14.22 -1.18
C GLU A 88 -9.94 -13.57 -0.91
N LEU A 89 -9.96 -12.24 -0.80
CA LEU A 89 -11.17 -11.45 -0.56
C LEU A 89 -11.25 -10.30 -1.54
N GLU A 90 -12.43 -10.05 -2.06
CA GLU A 90 -12.70 -8.90 -2.92
C GLU A 90 -13.51 -7.86 -2.15
N ARG A 91 -13.45 -6.59 -2.59
CA ARG A 91 -14.09 -5.48 -1.87
C ARG A 91 -15.61 -5.63 -1.80
N ASN A 92 -16.23 -6.31 -2.74
CA ASN A 92 -17.66 -6.57 -2.71
C ASN A 92 -18.08 -7.63 -1.69
N GLN A 93 -17.13 -8.30 -1.05
CA GLN A 93 -17.32 -9.21 0.07
C GLN A 93 -17.17 -8.46 1.38
N ASN A 94 -17.57 -9.10 2.48
CA ASN A 94 -17.47 -8.49 3.81
C ASN A 94 -15.98 -8.49 4.25
N LEU A 95 -15.28 -7.43 3.91
CA LEU A 95 -13.88 -7.27 4.32
C LEU A 95 -13.84 -6.75 5.75
N ASP A 96 -13.67 -7.64 6.72
CA ASP A 96 -13.50 -7.26 8.12
C ASP A 96 -12.23 -7.89 8.70
N GLU A 97 -11.79 -7.32 9.83
CA GLU A 97 -10.57 -7.75 10.48
C GLU A 97 -10.66 -9.20 10.97
N ASN A 98 -11.82 -9.59 11.49
CA ASN A 98 -12.01 -10.95 12.04
C ASN A 98 -11.94 -12.01 10.94
N GLY A 99 -12.52 -11.72 9.79
CA GLY A 99 -12.46 -12.62 8.64
C GLY A 99 -11.03 -12.79 8.15
N LEU A 100 -10.27 -11.70 8.08
CA LEU A 100 -8.88 -11.76 7.67
C LEU A 100 -8.00 -12.53 8.66
N ILE A 101 -8.18 -12.29 9.94
CA ILE A 101 -7.43 -13.02 10.98
C ILE A 101 -7.70 -14.51 10.90
N SER A 102 -8.94 -14.90 10.67
CA SER A 102 -9.32 -16.31 10.54
C SER A 102 -8.57 -16.99 9.39
N MET A 103 -8.32 -16.27 8.29
CA MET A 103 -7.59 -16.81 7.13
C MET A 103 -6.08 -16.85 7.36
N MET A 104 -5.56 -15.98 8.24
CA MET A 104 -4.13 -15.88 8.52
C MET A 104 -3.64 -16.92 9.53
N VAL A 105 -4.50 -17.48 10.33
CA VAL A 105 -4.16 -18.41 11.44
C VAL A 105 -4.02 -19.88 10.98
#